data_bbd44db0770453f82883dad132edb5ff
#
_entry.id   bbd44db0770453f82883dad132edb5ff
#
_cell.length_a   1.000
_cell.length_b   1.000
_cell.length_c   1.000
_cell.angle_alpha   90.00
_cell.angle_beta   90.00
_cell.angle_gamma   90.00
#
_symmetry.space_group_name_H-M   'P 1'
#
loop_
_entity.id
_entity.type
_entity.pdbx_description
1 polymer ?
#
loop_
_entity_poly.entity_id
_entity_poly.type
_entity_poly.pdbx_seq_one_letter_code
_entity_poly.pdbx_strand_id
1 'polypeptide(L)'
;RLHRKCKGVDVIFNPEFLTEINFLEDFKNQSRIILGGIRRGTNKLRQIYSRVFPHATIVKTSATYAEMVKYFVNCFLATKVSFANEMKQICDERDIDYDKVVEYAIYDERLGTSHWAVPGPDGDLGFGGHCLPKDVSAIVSEFESELLKSVLSVNDKVRKNRDWEDMKGRAVI
;
A
#
# COMPACT_ATOMS: atom_id res chain seq x y z
N ARG A 1 -18.44 2.04 -11.46
CA ARG A 1 -18.42 2.57 -12.85
C ARG A 1 -18.23 1.46 -13.89
N LEU A 2 -17.22 0.61 -13.77
CA LEU A 2 -16.93 -0.48 -14.74
C LEU A 2 -18.08 -1.48 -14.87
N HIS A 3 -18.67 -1.93 -13.77
CA HIS A 3 -19.79 -2.88 -13.78
C HIS A 3 -20.99 -2.39 -14.60
N ARG A 4 -21.25 -1.07 -14.62
CA ARG A 4 -22.33 -0.48 -15.43
C ARG A 4 -22.01 -0.46 -16.94
N LYS A 5 -20.72 -0.46 -17.31
CA LYS A 5 -20.27 -0.46 -18.71
C LYS A 5 -20.14 -1.87 -19.29
N CYS A 6 -19.85 -2.87 -18.45
CA CYS A 6 -19.64 -4.27 -18.85
C CYS A 6 -20.94 -5.07 -18.70
N LYS A 7 -21.90 -4.87 -19.62
CA LYS A 7 -23.18 -5.60 -19.62
C LYS A 7 -22.93 -7.11 -19.81
N GLY A 8 -23.56 -7.93 -18.97
CA GLY A 8 -23.46 -9.39 -19.05
C GLY A 8 -22.22 -10.02 -18.41
N VAL A 9 -21.31 -9.20 -17.87
CA VAL A 9 -20.08 -9.65 -17.20
C VAL A 9 -20.09 -9.23 -15.73
N ASP A 10 -19.73 -10.15 -14.83
CA ASP A 10 -19.53 -9.82 -13.42
C ASP A 10 -18.13 -9.22 -13.23
N VAL A 11 -18.04 -7.94 -12.95
CA VAL A 11 -16.77 -7.26 -12.64
C VAL A 11 -16.54 -7.34 -11.13
N ILE A 12 -15.42 -7.92 -10.74
CA ILE A 12 -14.99 -8.05 -9.35
C ILE A 12 -13.67 -7.32 -9.16
N PHE A 13 -13.63 -6.41 -8.21
CA PHE A 13 -12.40 -5.75 -7.79
C PHE A 13 -11.65 -6.66 -6.82
N ASN A 14 -10.40 -6.97 -7.14
CA ASN A 14 -9.53 -7.78 -6.31
C ASN A 14 -8.21 -7.02 -6.10
N PRO A 15 -8.11 -6.21 -5.02
CA PRO A 15 -6.88 -5.49 -4.73
C PRO A 15 -5.72 -6.45 -4.47
N GLU A 16 -4.57 -6.12 -5.00
CA GLU A 16 -3.31 -6.77 -4.69
C GLU A 16 -2.56 -6.00 -3.59
N PHE A 17 -1.71 -6.70 -2.83
CA PHE A 17 -0.89 -6.15 -1.74
C PHE A 17 0.55 -6.66 -1.87
N LEU A 18 1.04 -6.68 -3.11
CA LEU A 18 2.36 -7.21 -3.46
C LEU A 18 3.41 -6.10 -3.34
N THR A 19 4.62 -6.48 -2.96
CA THR A 19 5.78 -5.58 -3.04
C THR A 19 6.43 -5.70 -4.41
N GLU A 20 7.01 -4.62 -4.93
CA GLU A 20 7.65 -4.62 -6.25
C GLU A 20 8.84 -5.58 -6.31
N ILE A 21 9.55 -5.72 -5.19
CA ILE A 21 10.76 -6.55 -5.11
C ILE A 21 10.43 -8.04 -5.03
N ASN A 22 9.37 -8.42 -4.28
CA ASN A 22 9.05 -9.82 -3.98
C ASN A 22 7.69 -10.26 -4.53
N PHE A 23 7.17 -9.61 -5.58
CA PHE A 23 5.79 -9.81 -6.05
C PHE A 23 5.40 -11.27 -6.30
N LEU A 24 6.31 -12.11 -6.80
CA LEU A 24 6.04 -13.53 -7.03
C LEU A 24 5.87 -14.32 -5.73
N GLU A 25 6.74 -14.09 -4.76
CA GLU A 25 6.66 -14.77 -3.46
C GLU A 25 5.48 -14.22 -2.63
N ASP A 26 5.25 -12.92 -2.66
CA ASP A 26 4.09 -12.30 -2.02
C ASP A 26 2.78 -12.85 -2.61
N PHE A 27 2.72 -13.06 -3.94
CA PHE A 27 1.55 -13.64 -4.58
C PHE A 27 1.34 -15.10 -4.18
N LYS A 28 2.39 -15.92 -4.13
CA LYS A 28 2.30 -17.33 -3.71
C LYS A 28 1.91 -17.49 -2.25
N ASN A 29 2.41 -16.61 -1.39
CA ASN A 29 2.28 -16.71 0.07
C ASN A 29 1.24 -15.74 0.66
N GLN A 30 0.36 -15.19 -0.18
CA GLN A 30 -0.64 -14.23 0.29
C GLN A 30 -1.55 -14.83 1.39
N SER A 31 -1.60 -14.14 2.52
CA SER A 31 -2.41 -14.55 3.68
C SER A 31 -3.86 -14.10 3.61
N ARG A 32 -4.16 -13.13 2.72
CA ARG A 32 -5.50 -12.55 2.55
C ARG A 32 -5.79 -12.25 1.09
N ILE A 33 -7.05 -12.48 0.71
CA ILE A 33 -7.60 -12.15 -0.61
C ILE A 33 -8.90 -11.40 -0.39
N ILE A 34 -9.06 -10.23 -1.00
CA ILE A 34 -10.27 -9.41 -0.87
C ILE A 34 -10.98 -9.39 -2.22
N LEU A 35 -12.25 -9.75 -2.23
CA LEU A 35 -13.09 -9.83 -3.42
C LEU A 35 -14.25 -8.84 -3.30
N GLY A 36 -14.18 -7.74 -4.02
CA GLY A 36 -15.17 -6.67 -4.02
C GLY A 36 -16.09 -6.73 -5.22
N GLY A 37 -17.40 -6.95 -5.01
CA GLY A 37 -18.37 -6.96 -6.09
C GLY A 37 -19.64 -7.75 -5.78
N ILE A 38 -20.36 -8.10 -6.84
CA ILE A 38 -21.62 -8.83 -6.69
C ILE A 38 -21.40 -10.26 -6.18
N ARG A 39 -22.36 -10.74 -5.37
CA ARG A 39 -22.26 -12.03 -4.67
C ARG A 39 -21.98 -13.22 -5.59
N ARG A 40 -22.61 -13.26 -6.77
CA ARG A 40 -22.41 -14.33 -7.76
C ARG A 40 -20.95 -14.42 -8.21
N GLY A 41 -20.36 -13.29 -8.59
CA GLY A 41 -18.97 -13.23 -9.06
C GLY A 41 -17.97 -13.49 -7.95
N THR A 42 -18.15 -12.89 -6.76
CA THR A 42 -17.27 -13.12 -5.61
C THR A 42 -17.30 -14.58 -5.13
N ASN A 43 -18.46 -15.27 -5.22
CA ASN A 43 -18.54 -16.70 -4.89
C ASN A 43 -17.75 -17.57 -5.87
N LYS A 44 -17.83 -17.29 -7.18
CA LYS A 44 -17.05 -18.02 -8.20
C LYS A 44 -15.54 -17.85 -7.97
N LEU A 45 -15.09 -16.63 -7.77
CA LEU A 45 -13.67 -16.36 -7.51
C LEU A 45 -13.20 -16.98 -6.19
N ARG A 46 -14.02 -16.94 -5.13
CA ARG A 46 -13.69 -17.61 -3.88
C ARG A 46 -13.44 -19.12 -4.09
N GLN A 47 -14.27 -19.79 -4.88
CA GLN A 47 -14.09 -21.23 -5.16
C GLN A 47 -12.77 -21.51 -5.88
N ILE A 48 -12.33 -20.62 -6.78
CA ILE A 48 -11.05 -20.74 -7.47
C ILE A 48 -9.91 -20.50 -6.48
N TYR A 49 -9.93 -19.36 -5.79
CA TYR A 49 -8.85 -18.97 -4.88
C TYR A 49 -8.67 -19.92 -3.70
N SER A 50 -9.76 -20.47 -3.13
CA SER A 50 -9.65 -21.43 -2.02
C SER A 50 -8.98 -22.76 -2.40
N ARG A 51 -8.93 -23.09 -3.70
CA ARG A 51 -8.19 -24.27 -4.19
C ARG A 51 -6.70 -23.99 -4.35
N VAL A 52 -6.36 -22.76 -4.73
CA VAL A 52 -4.97 -22.34 -5.00
C VAL A 52 -4.29 -21.85 -3.72
N PHE A 53 -5.03 -21.14 -2.88
CA PHE A 53 -4.55 -20.55 -1.63
C PHE A 53 -5.36 -21.03 -0.43
N PRO A 54 -5.22 -22.31 -0.04
CA PRO A 54 -6.04 -22.91 1.02
C PRO A 54 -5.86 -22.26 2.40
N HIS A 55 -4.72 -21.60 2.63
CA HIS A 55 -4.40 -20.92 3.89
C HIS A 55 -4.78 -19.45 3.91
N ALA A 56 -5.16 -18.86 2.77
CA ALA A 56 -5.51 -17.46 2.70
C ALA A 56 -6.91 -17.17 3.24
N THR A 57 -7.04 -16.12 4.03
CA THR A 57 -8.35 -15.60 4.43
C THR A 57 -8.99 -14.87 3.25
N ILE A 58 -10.13 -15.39 2.77
CA ILE A 58 -10.86 -14.81 1.63
C ILE A 58 -12.05 -14.00 2.14
N VAL A 59 -11.95 -12.68 2.02
CA VAL A 59 -13.00 -11.71 2.39
C VAL A 59 -13.81 -11.34 1.15
N LYS A 60 -15.15 -11.45 1.25
CA LYS A 60 -16.07 -10.98 0.20
C LYS A 60 -16.79 -9.73 0.68
N THR A 61 -16.79 -8.69 -0.12
CA THR A 61 -17.38 -7.40 0.22
C THR A 61 -17.90 -6.66 -1.02
N SER A 62 -18.37 -5.43 -0.88
CA SER A 62 -18.68 -4.59 -2.04
C SER A 62 -17.41 -4.07 -2.71
N ALA A 63 -17.49 -3.67 -3.98
CA ALA A 63 -16.35 -3.10 -4.71
C ALA A 63 -15.80 -1.85 -3.99
N THR A 64 -16.68 -0.98 -3.51
CA THR A 64 -16.30 0.25 -2.79
C THR A 64 -15.49 -0.03 -1.53
N TYR A 65 -15.89 -1.02 -0.72
CA TYR A 65 -15.08 -1.40 0.45
C TYR A 65 -13.73 -1.98 0.06
N ALA A 66 -13.69 -2.83 -0.97
CA ALA A 66 -12.44 -3.43 -1.42
C ALA A 66 -11.47 -2.36 -1.99
N GLU A 67 -11.99 -1.39 -2.73
CA GLU A 67 -11.22 -0.23 -3.22
C GLU A 67 -10.67 0.59 -2.05
N MET A 68 -11.52 0.93 -1.06
CA MET A 68 -11.09 1.70 0.10
C MET A 68 -10.06 0.96 0.96
N VAL A 69 -10.14 -0.36 1.09
CA VAL A 69 -9.12 -1.15 1.81
C VAL A 69 -7.75 -1.00 1.15
N LYS A 70 -7.66 -0.98 -0.19
CA LYS A 70 -6.39 -0.75 -0.88
C LYS A 70 -5.80 0.62 -0.54
N TYR A 71 -6.61 1.67 -0.65
CA TYR A 71 -6.17 3.03 -0.29
C TYR A 71 -5.79 3.15 1.17
N PHE A 72 -6.59 2.58 2.07
CA PHE A 72 -6.31 2.62 3.52
C PHE A 72 -4.94 2.03 3.85
N VAL A 73 -4.63 0.84 3.30
CA VAL A 73 -3.35 0.19 3.53
C VAL A 73 -2.20 1.02 2.94
N ASN A 74 -2.30 1.44 1.69
CA ASN A 74 -1.21 2.15 1.04
C ASN A 74 -0.96 3.55 1.64
N CYS A 75 -2.02 4.29 1.98
CA CYS A 75 -1.88 5.57 2.68
C CYS A 75 -1.27 5.41 4.08
N PHE A 76 -1.65 4.36 4.81
CA PHE A 76 -1.05 4.09 6.12
C PHE A 76 0.44 3.73 6.00
N LEU A 77 0.81 2.88 5.05
CA LEU A 77 2.21 2.52 4.82
C LEU A 77 3.06 3.74 4.40
N ALA A 78 2.53 4.59 3.52
CA ALA A 78 3.19 5.84 3.15
C ALA A 78 3.39 6.78 4.36
N THR A 79 2.36 6.90 5.22
CA THR A 79 2.44 7.67 6.47
C THR A 79 3.53 7.11 7.38
N LYS A 80 3.62 5.78 7.50
CA LYS A 80 4.63 5.11 8.29
C LYS A 80 6.06 5.39 7.78
N VAL A 81 6.27 5.35 6.46
CA VAL A 81 7.56 5.67 5.85
C VAL A 81 7.93 7.14 6.07
N SER A 82 6.98 8.08 5.90
CA SER A 82 7.25 9.51 6.17
C SER A 82 7.59 9.74 7.63
N PHE A 83 6.85 9.12 8.56
CA PHE A 83 7.15 9.18 9.99
C PHE A 83 8.55 8.61 10.31
N ALA A 84 8.93 7.47 9.72
CA ALA A 84 10.24 6.85 9.89
C ALA A 84 11.37 7.78 9.44
N ASN A 85 11.20 8.48 8.30
CA ASN A 85 12.18 9.43 7.79
C ASN A 85 12.33 10.66 8.71
N GLU A 86 11.24 11.20 9.25
CA GLU A 86 11.31 12.31 10.21
C GLU A 86 11.98 11.86 11.52
N MET A 87 11.61 10.68 12.04
CA MET A 87 12.25 10.14 13.24
C MET A 87 13.75 9.86 13.05
N LYS A 88 14.15 9.40 11.86
CA LYS A 88 15.58 9.23 11.52
C LYS A 88 16.31 10.58 11.59
N GLN A 89 15.75 11.65 11.04
CA GLN A 89 16.35 13.00 11.12
C GLN A 89 16.49 13.45 12.56
N ILE A 90 15.46 13.28 13.39
CA ILE A 90 15.51 13.64 14.82
C ILE A 90 16.59 12.83 15.56
N CYS A 91 16.73 11.55 15.26
CA CYS A 91 17.77 10.71 15.83
C CYS A 91 19.17 11.21 15.44
N ASP A 92 19.37 11.54 14.15
CA ASP A 92 20.65 12.06 13.65
C ASP A 92 21.05 13.39 14.29
N GLU A 93 20.07 14.30 14.51
CA GLU A 93 20.31 15.58 15.21
C GLU A 93 20.74 15.41 16.68
N ARG A 94 20.52 14.23 17.25
CA ARG A 94 20.80 13.90 18.64
C ARG A 94 21.88 12.84 18.83
N ASP A 95 22.55 12.45 17.75
CA ASP A 95 23.55 11.38 17.75
C ASP A 95 23.00 10.04 18.31
N ILE A 96 21.70 9.77 18.04
CA ILE A 96 21.01 8.55 18.43
C ILE A 96 21.00 7.58 17.25
N ASP A 97 21.35 6.32 17.51
CA ASP A 97 21.26 5.25 16.51
C ASP A 97 19.78 4.91 16.23
N TYR A 98 19.28 5.35 15.07
CA TYR A 98 17.91 5.14 14.65
C TYR A 98 17.54 3.65 14.52
N ASP A 99 18.45 2.83 14.01
CA ASP A 99 18.16 1.42 13.77
C ASP A 99 17.95 0.68 15.11
N LYS A 100 18.70 1.05 16.16
CA LYS A 100 18.46 0.56 17.51
C LYS A 100 17.14 1.05 18.11
N VAL A 101 16.78 2.30 17.83
CA VAL A 101 15.48 2.81 18.28
C VAL A 101 14.34 1.99 17.65
N VAL A 102 14.40 1.73 16.35
CA VAL A 102 13.43 0.89 15.67
C VAL A 102 13.42 -0.54 16.20
N GLU A 103 14.60 -1.17 16.36
CA GLU A 103 14.75 -2.50 16.92
C GLU A 103 13.99 -2.65 18.24
N TYR A 104 14.12 -1.67 19.12
CA TYR A 104 13.45 -1.72 20.43
C TYR A 104 11.97 -1.34 20.35
N ALA A 105 11.63 -0.37 19.50
CA ALA A 105 10.25 0.07 19.36
C ALA A 105 9.31 -1.02 18.80
N ILE A 106 9.80 -1.85 17.87
CA ILE A 106 9.01 -2.94 17.26
C ILE A 106 8.71 -4.12 18.20
N TYR A 107 9.25 -4.14 19.42
CA TYR A 107 8.76 -5.04 20.48
C TYR A 107 7.30 -4.74 20.85
N ASP A 108 6.82 -3.53 20.58
CA ASP A 108 5.39 -3.26 20.58
C ASP A 108 4.78 -3.76 19.25
N GLU A 109 4.13 -4.93 19.32
CA GLU A 109 3.54 -5.60 18.15
C GLU A 109 2.53 -4.72 17.38
N ARG A 110 1.95 -3.70 18.01
CA ARG A 110 1.04 -2.75 17.38
C ARG A 110 1.69 -1.96 16.24
N LEU A 111 3.02 -1.80 16.29
CA LEU A 111 3.77 -1.08 15.25
C LEU A 111 4.01 -1.94 14.00
N GLY A 112 4.03 -3.27 14.14
CA GLY A 112 4.43 -4.18 13.07
C GLY A 112 5.88 -3.96 12.63
N THR A 113 6.45 -4.90 11.90
CA THR A 113 7.89 -4.96 11.60
C THR A 113 8.32 -4.34 10.28
N SER A 114 7.38 -3.99 9.39
CA SER A 114 7.68 -3.51 8.03
C SER A 114 7.68 -1.99 7.91
N HIS A 115 8.35 -1.46 6.87
CA HIS A 115 8.36 -0.05 6.47
C HIS A 115 9.03 0.92 7.45
N TRP A 116 10.01 0.42 8.21
CA TRP A 116 10.83 1.23 9.13
C TRP A 116 12.22 1.55 8.59
N ALA A 117 12.69 0.83 7.56
CA ALA A 117 14.03 1.05 7.02
C ALA A 117 14.19 2.45 6.42
N VAL A 118 15.25 3.16 6.83
CA VAL A 118 15.65 4.47 6.30
C VAL A 118 17.18 4.47 6.14
N PRO A 119 17.73 4.48 4.90
CA PRO A 119 17.01 4.54 3.63
C PRO A 119 16.15 3.31 3.35
N GLY A 120 15.24 3.46 2.39
CA GLY A 120 14.37 2.38 1.93
C GLY A 120 15.13 1.25 1.21
N PRO A 121 14.43 0.18 0.79
CA PRO A 121 15.06 -0.97 0.12
C PRO A 121 15.75 -0.62 -1.20
N ASP A 122 15.38 0.47 -1.83
CA ASP A 122 15.98 1.04 -3.05
C ASP A 122 17.17 1.97 -2.79
N GLY A 123 17.54 2.15 -1.52
CA GLY A 123 18.66 3.00 -1.09
C GLY A 123 18.34 4.50 -1.03
N ASP A 124 17.12 4.92 -1.33
CA ASP A 124 16.70 6.32 -1.23
C ASP A 124 15.82 6.56 0.01
N LEU A 125 15.65 7.84 0.38
CA LEU A 125 14.79 8.28 1.46
C LEU A 125 13.33 8.35 0.98
N GLY A 126 12.39 8.30 1.94
CA GLY A 126 10.97 8.37 1.62
C GLY A 126 10.44 7.12 0.93
N PHE A 127 9.29 7.26 0.27
CA PHE A 127 8.67 6.18 -0.51
C PHE A 127 8.66 6.51 -2.00
N GLY A 128 8.97 5.51 -2.82
CA GLY A 128 8.96 5.56 -4.28
C GLY A 128 8.10 4.44 -4.85
N GLY A 129 8.46 3.98 -6.05
CA GLY A 129 7.68 3.02 -6.81
C GLY A 129 6.36 3.61 -7.30
N HIS A 130 5.40 2.75 -7.66
CA HIS A 130 4.16 3.21 -8.28
C HIS A 130 3.00 3.30 -7.29
N CYS A 131 2.92 2.38 -6.35
CA CYS A 131 1.72 2.17 -5.56
C CYS A 131 1.51 3.29 -4.52
N LEU A 132 2.50 3.56 -3.67
CA LEU A 132 2.33 4.51 -2.58
C LEU A 132 2.15 5.96 -3.08
N PRO A 133 3.01 6.50 -3.96
CA PRO A 133 2.84 7.86 -4.48
C PRO A 133 1.50 8.05 -5.20
N LYS A 134 1.11 7.10 -6.04
CA LYS A 134 -0.13 7.14 -6.81
C LYS A 134 -1.37 7.14 -5.90
N ASP A 135 -1.42 6.22 -4.94
CA ASP A 135 -2.62 6.05 -4.11
C ASP A 135 -2.79 7.19 -3.10
N VAL A 136 -1.70 7.69 -2.50
CA VAL A 136 -1.77 8.88 -1.62
C VAL A 136 -2.19 10.10 -2.43
N SER A 137 -1.61 10.33 -3.61
CA SER A 137 -1.97 11.46 -4.49
C SER A 137 -3.42 11.39 -4.95
N ALA A 138 -3.94 10.19 -5.26
CA ALA A 138 -5.33 10.01 -5.64
C ALA A 138 -6.29 10.41 -4.50
N ILE A 139 -6.03 9.97 -3.28
CA ILE A 139 -6.85 10.36 -2.12
C ILE A 139 -6.77 11.86 -1.84
N VAL A 140 -5.58 12.45 -1.87
CA VAL A 140 -5.39 13.90 -1.64
C VAL A 140 -6.06 14.75 -2.74
N SER A 141 -6.14 14.23 -3.98
CA SER A 141 -6.81 14.95 -5.07
C SER A 141 -8.33 14.96 -4.96
N GLU A 142 -8.93 13.94 -4.33
CA GLU A 142 -10.39 13.82 -4.22
C GLU A 142 -10.92 14.31 -2.84
N PHE A 143 -10.11 14.23 -1.80
CA PHE A 143 -10.54 14.50 -0.44
C PHE A 143 -9.61 15.47 0.28
N GLU A 144 -10.19 16.34 1.09
CA GLU A 144 -9.42 17.17 2.01
C GLU A 144 -8.84 16.31 3.14
N SER A 145 -7.51 16.13 3.14
CA SER A 145 -6.78 15.39 4.17
C SER A 145 -5.46 16.07 4.49
N GLU A 146 -5.41 16.77 5.59
CA GLU A 146 -4.20 17.48 6.03
C GLU A 146 -3.05 16.51 6.31
N LEU A 147 -3.34 15.39 6.96
CA LEU A 147 -2.32 14.38 7.26
C LEU A 147 -1.67 13.84 5.98
N LEU A 148 -2.46 13.43 4.98
CA LEU A 148 -1.90 12.83 3.75
C LEU A 148 -1.22 13.88 2.86
N LYS A 149 -1.68 15.14 2.88
CA LYS A 149 -0.94 16.26 2.26
C LYS A 149 0.44 16.44 2.91
N SER A 150 0.52 16.36 4.24
CA SER A 150 1.79 16.42 4.98
C SER A 150 2.69 15.25 4.66
N VAL A 151 2.15 14.04 4.55
CA VAL A 151 2.89 12.82 4.14
C VAL A 151 3.54 13.00 2.77
N LEU A 152 2.81 13.51 1.77
CA LEU A 152 3.38 13.84 0.46
C LEU A 152 4.45 14.92 0.56
N SER A 153 4.21 15.97 1.35
CA SER A 153 5.18 17.06 1.54
C SER A 153 6.47 16.58 2.18
N VAL A 154 6.40 15.69 3.17
CA VAL A 154 7.59 15.06 3.78
C VAL A 154 8.33 14.25 2.73
N ASN A 155 7.61 13.41 1.97
CA ASN A 155 8.21 12.59 0.93
C ASN A 155 8.92 13.44 -0.13
N ASP A 156 8.27 14.51 -0.59
CA ASP A 156 8.86 15.45 -1.58
C ASP A 156 10.13 16.13 -1.10
N LYS A 157 10.28 16.34 0.20
CA LYS A 157 11.49 16.96 0.79
C LYS A 157 12.67 15.99 0.87
N VAL A 158 12.40 14.70 1.16
CA VAL A 158 13.48 13.74 1.44
C VAL A 158 13.83 12.88 0.23
N ARG A 159 12.87 12.57 -0.65
CA ARG A 159 13.05 11.67 -1.79
C ARG A 159 13.77 12.35 -2.94
N LYS A 160 14.83 11.73 -3.45
CA LYS A 160 15.59 12.21 -4.61
C LYS A 160 15.13 11.57 -5.92
N ASN A 161 14.93 10.26 -5.92
CA ASN A 161 14.46 9.52 -7.09
C ASN A 161 12.94 9.52 -7.17
N ARG A 162 12.37 10.22 -8.14
CA ARG A 162 10.93 10.34 -8.38
C ARG A 162 10.48 9.42 -9.51
N ASP A 163 10.78 8.15 -9.37
CA ASP A 163 10.54 7.08 -10.36
C ASP A 163 9.08 6.97 -10.83
N TRP A 164 8.11 7.36 -10.01
CA TRP A 164 6.69 7.42 -10.41
C TRP A 164 6.38 8.53 -11.44
N GLU A 165 7.23 9.53 -11.63
CA GLU A 165 7.01 10.60 -12.60
C GLU A 165 7.16 10.10 -14.05
N ASP A 166 8.02 9.14 -14.30
CA ASP A 166 8.21 8.50 -15.60
C ASP A 166 6.98 7.69 -16.05
N MET A 167 6.05 7.44 -15.13
CA MET A 167 4.82 6.69 -15.36
C MET A 167 3.60 7.56 -15.64
N LYS A 168 3.76 8.89 -15.69
CA LYS A 168 2.68 9.79 -16.06
C LYS A 168 2.15 9.43 -17.46
N GLY A 169 0.90 8.94 -17.52
CA GLY A 169 0.24 8.48 -18.74
C GLY A 169 0.20 6.96 -18.96
N ARG A 170 0.91 6.16 -18.16
CA ARG A 170 0.82 4.69 -18.23
C ARG A 170 -0.19 4.09 -17.25
N ALA A 171 -0.53 4.80 -16.20
CA ALA A 171 -1.44 4.36 -15.14
C ALA A 171 -2.82 5.02 -15.24
N VAL A 172 -3.26 5.39 -16.43
CA VAL A 172 -4.62 5.91 -16.61
C VAL A 172 -5.54 4.75 -16.90
N ILE A 173 -6.33 4.38 -15.91
CA ILE A 173 -7.61 3.69 -16.11
C ILE A 173 -8.74 4.71 -15.96
#